data_98a08c3476d1f6a0d760c87664fbe61a
#
_entry.id   98a08c3476d1f6a0d760c87664fbe61a
#
_cell.length_a   1.000
_cell.length_b   1.000
_cell.length_c   1.000
_cell.angle_alpha   90.00
_cell.angle_beta   90.00
_cell.angle_gamma   90.00
#
_symmetry.space_group_name_H-M   'P 1'
#
loop_
_entity.id
_entity.type
_entity.pdbx_description
1 polymer ?
#
loop_
_entity_poly.entity_id
_entity_poly.type
_entity_poly.pdbx_seq_one_letter_code
_entity_poly.pdbx_strand_id
1 'polypeptide(L)'
;MSTVQFTFDGVSYHGNKGEPLSAALLRNGIKVVTESSYRFRPRGVFGLGYEEPCAMVQIDSGSGEPMVPATKIELVDGLVVRSLAGVGDLPIQPDKARYDKTFKHIDVLVIGAGTSG
;
A
#
# COMPACT_ATOMS: atom_id res chain seq x y z
N MET A 1 -15.63 4.39 -18.12
CA MET A 1 -14.85 4.15 -16.89
C MET A 1 -14.86 5.40 -16.01
N SER A 2 -15.02 5.22 -14.73
CA SER A 2 -15.04 6.34 -13.80
C SER A 2 -13.62 6.79 -13.51
N THR A 3 -13.37 8.09 -13.67
CA THR A 3 -12.10 8.71 -13.28
C THR A 3 -12.20 9.16 -11.84
N VAL A 4 -11.18 8.84 -11.05
CA VAL A 4 -11.10 9.26 -9.66
C VAL A 4 -9.85 10.10 -9.44
N GLN A 5 -9.89 10.91 -8.40
CA GLN A 5 -8.77 11.76 -8.01
C GLN A 5 -8.12 11.20 -6.76
N PHE A 6 -6.81 11.17 -6.75
CA PHE A 6 -6.03 10.77 -5.59
C PHE A 6 -4.86 11.73 -5.39
N THR A 7 -4.28 11.70 -4.19
CA THR A 7 -3.15 12.56 -3.84
C THR A 7 -1.94 11.68 -3.51
N PHE A 8 -0.80 12.01 -4.11
CA PHE A 8 0.48 11.37 -3.82
C PHE A 8 1.52 12.45 -3.51
N ASP A 9 2.08 12.41 -2.30
CA ASP A 9 3.05 13.41 -1.80
C ASP A 9 2.54 14.85 -1.93
N GLY A 10 1.25 15.07 -1.66
CA GLY A 10 0.64 16.40 -1.70
C GLY A 10 0.25 16.90 -3.08
N VAL A 11 0.45 16.12 -4.13
CA VAL A 11 0.08 16.50 -5.51
C VAL A 11 -1.09 15.63 -5.96
N SER A 12 -2.10 16.27 -6.56
CA SER A 12 -3.28 15.59 -7.06
C SER A 12 -3.04 14.97 -8.43
N TYR A 13 -3.49 13.74 -8.60
CA TYR A 13 -3.43 13.00 -9.86
C TYR A 13 -4.78 12.34 -10.13
N HIS A 14 -4.96 11.87 -11.35
CA HIS A 14 -6.17 11.18 -11.78
C HIS A 14 -5.86 9.77 -12.24
N GLY A 15 -6.79 8.87 -12.00
CA GLY A 15 -6.70 7.48 -12.46
C GLY A 15 -8.08 6.89 -12.62
N ASN A 16 -8.15 5.60 -12.97
CA ASN A 16 -9.39 4.88 -13.14
C ASN A 16 -9.78 4.18 -11.86
N LYS A 17 -11.07 4.25 -11.51
CA LYS A 17 -11.57 3.56 -10.32
C LYS A 17 -11.32 2.05 -10.44
N GLY A 18 -10.80 1.46 -9.38
CA GLY A 18 -10.56 0.02 -9.29
C GLY A 18 -9.22 -0.44 -9.84
N GLU A 19 -8.43 0.44 -10.47
CA GLU A 19 -7.09 0.05 -10.90
C GLU A 19 -6.10 0.05 -9.71
N PRO A 20 -5.01 -0.71 -9.78
CA PRO A 20 -3.98 -0.63 -8.74
C PRO A 20 -3.34 0.75 -8.72
N LEU A 21 -3.04 1.26 -7.53
CA LEU A 21 -2.35 2.55 -7.36
C LEU A 21 -1.04 2.61 -8.15
N SER A 22 -0.29 1.50 -8.18
CA SER A 22 0.96 1.43 -8.94
C SER A 22 0.78 1.73 -10.42
N ALA A 23 -0.31 1.23 -11.03
CA ALA A 23 -0.60 1.50 -12.44
C ALA A 23 -0.92 2.98 -12.68
N ALA A 24 -1.69 3.59 -11.78
CA ALA A 24 -2.02 5.01 -11.88
C ALA A 24 -0.76 5.88 -11.71
N LEU A 25 0.11 5.54 -10.79
CA LEU A 25 1.37 6.27 -10.59
C LEU A 25 2.27 6.20 -11.83
N LEU A 26 2.43 5.02 -12.40
CA LEU A 26 3.24 4.84 -13.62
C LEU A 26 2.66 5.60 -14.81
N ARG A 27 1.34 5.59 -14.97
CA ARG A 27 0.66 6.33 -16.03
C ARG A 27 0.88 7.84 -15.90
N ASN A 28 0.95 8.35 -14.68
CA ASN A 28 1.21 9.76 -14.41
C ASN A 28 2.71 10.11 -14.40
N GLY A 29 3.58 9.17 -14.78
CA GLY A 29 5.02 9.40 -14.89
C GLY A 29 5.79 9.29 -13.59
N ILE A 30 5.17 8.81 -12.52
CA ILE A 30 5.82 8.63 -11.22
C ILE A 30 6.51 7.28 -11.19
N LYS A 31 7.83 7.27 -11.22
CA LYS A 31 8.64 6.05 -11.24
C LYS A 31 9.23 5.72 -9.87
N VAL A 32 9.47 6.72 -9.04
CA VAL A 32 10.02 6.55 -7.70
C VAL A 32 8.88 6.64 -6.70
N VAL A 33 8.62 5.57 -5.95
CA VAL A 33 7.49 5.46 -5.02
C VAL A 33 7.96 5.49 -3.58
N THR A 34 9.18 5.01 -3.31
CA THR A 34 9.72 4.96 -1.96
C THR A 34 11.23 5.05 -2.00
N GLU A 35 11.85 5.09 -0.83
CA GLU A 35 13.31 5.07 -0.68
C GLU A 35 13.70 4.01 0.33
N SER A 36 14.90 3.45 0.16
CA SER A 36 15.42 2.48 1.12
C SER A 36 15.66 3.13 2.48
N SER A 37 15.43 2.39 3.56
CA SER A 37 15.47 2.92 4.93
C SER A 37 16.86 3.32 5.40
N TYR A 38 17.91 2.76 4.82
CA TYR A 38 19.28 3.02 5.27
C TYR A 38 20.02 4.00 4.37
N ARG A 39 19.95 3.80 3.05
CA ARG A 39 20.73 4.61 2.09
C ARG A 39 19.88 5.55 1.24
N PHE A 40 18.58 5.59 1.47
CA PHE A 40 17.62 6.44 0.75
C PHE A 40 17.73 6.31 -0.76
N ARG A 41 17.97 5.09 -1.24
CA ARG A 41 18.00 4.81 -2.68
C ARG A 41 16.59 4.79 -3.24
N PRO A 42 16.34 5.45 -4.39
CA PRO A 42 15.00 5.44 -4.98
C PRO A 42 14.57 4.04 -5.39
N ARG A 43 13.32 3.70 -5.11
CA ARG A 43 12.70 2.42 -5.46
C ARG A 43 11.38 2.64 -6.13
N GLY A 44 11.13 1.92 -7.22
CA GLY A 44 9.86 1.90 -7.91
C GLY A 44 9.19 0.55 -7.82
N VAL A 45 8.22 0.31 -8.70
CA VAL A 45 7.49 -0.97 -8.77
C VAL A 45 8.43 -2.05 -9.28
N PHE A 46 8.55 -3.13 -8.52
CA PHE A 46 9.38 -4.28 -8.86
C PHE A 46 8.53 -5.47 -9.32
N GLY A 47 7.39 -5.71 -8.70
CA GLY A 47 6.49 -6.82 -9.01
C GLY A 47 5.10 -6.36 -9.42
N LEU A 48 4.19 -7.30 -9.61
CA LEU A 48 2.83 -7.00 -10.10
C LEU A 48 1.72 -7.44 -9.15
N GLY A 49 2.03 -7.83 -7.94
CA GLY A 49 1.01 -8.37 -7.04
C GLY A 49 1.21 -7.99 -5.61
N TYR A 50 0.62 -8.78 -4.71
CA TYR A 50 0.70 -8.54 -3.27
C TYR A 50 2.12 -8.68 -2.72
N GLU A 51 3.01 -9.26 -3.47
CA GLU A 51 4.40 -9.55 -3.06
C GLU A 51 5.37 -8.43 -3.42
N GLU A 52 4.87 -7.25 -3.79
CA GLU A 52 5.71 -6.12 -4.16
C GLU A 52 6.64 -5.73 -3.00
N PRO A 53 7.95 -5.90 -3.13
CA PRO A 53 8.87 -5.63 -2.03
C PRO A 53 9.37 -4.18 -2.00
N CYS A 54 9.21 -3.41 -3.06
CA CYS A 54 9.87 -2.11 -3.21
C CYS A 54 8.91 -0.92 -3.20
N ALA A 55 7.78 -1.01 -3.89
CA ALA A 55 6.87 0.11 -4.04
C ALA A 55 5.84 0.14 -2.90
N MET A 56 6.30 0.50 -1.71
CA MET A 56 5.43 0.62 -0.54
C MET A 56 5.12 2.08 -0.24
N VAL A 57 3.89 2.35 0.16
CA VAL A 57 3.41 3.69 0.46
C VAL A 57 2.70 3.72 1.81
N GLN A 58 2.54 4.93 2.33
CA GLN A 58 1.73 5.21 3.51
C GLN A 58 0.37 5.71 3.05
N ILE A 59 -0.71 5.07 3.49
CA ILE A 59 -2.08 5.57 3.27
C ILE A 59 -2.43 6.49 4.42
N ASP A 60 -2.70 7.77 4.12
CA ASP A 60 -3.07 8.77 5.12
C ASP A 60 -4.58 9.02 5.19
N SER A 61 -5.35 8.59 4.18
CA SER A 61 -6.81 8.71 4.20
C SER A 61 -7.45 7.63 5.06
N GLY A 62 -8.64 7.92 5.58
CA GLY A 62 -9.34 7.00 6.48
C GLY A 62 -8.62 6.84 7.81
N SER A 63 -8.46 5.61 8.27
CA SER A 63 -7.75 5.29 9.52
C SER A 63 -6.23 5.30 9.37
N GLY A 64 -5.73 5.33 8.13
CA GLY A 64 -4.31 5.26 7.84
C GLY A 64 -3.76 3.83 7.86
N GLU A 65 -2.86 3.52 6.96
CA GLU A 65 -2.16 2.23 6.94
C GLU A 65 -0.69 2.45 6.57
N PRO A 66 0.25 1.96 7.39
CA PRO A 66 1.67 2.08 7.07
C PRO A 66 2.13 0.96 6.15
N MET A 67 3.11 1.27 5.31
CA MET A 67 3.86 0.28 4.53
C MET A 67 2.99 -0.69 3.73
N VAL A 68 2.10 -0.14 2.90
CA VAL A 68 1.23 -0.95 2.03
C VAL A 68 1.82 -0.97 0.61
N PRO A 69 1.95 -2.16 -0.02
CA PRO A 69 2.39 -2.21 -1.42
C PRO A 69 1.44 -1.46 -2.34
N ALA A 70 1.97 -0.59 -3.20
CA ALA A 70 1.17 0.18 -4.15
C ALA A 70 0.43 -0.72 -5.14
N THR A 71 0.93 -1.91 -5.41
CA THR A 71 0.27 -2.89 -6.28
C THR A 71 -0.98 -3.53 -5.64
N LYS A 72 -1.09 -3.45 -4.31
CA LYS A 72 -2.22 -4.00 -3.56
C LYS A 72 -3.36 -3.00 -3.40
N ILE A 73 -3.08 -1.70 -3.47
CA ILE A 73 -4.06 -0.66 -3.20
C ILE A 73 -4.96 -0.47 -4.41
N GLU A 74 -6.26 -0.62 -4.20
CA GLU A 74 -7.27 -0.29 -5.19
C GLU A 74 -7.54 1.21 -5.18
N LEU A 75 -7.53 1.82 -6.35
CA LEU A 75 -7.70 3.26 -6.48
C LEU A 75 -9.15 3.65 -6.23
N VAL A 76 -9.36 4.53 -5.25
CA VAL A 76 -10.68 5.09 -4.92
C VAL A 76 -10.59 6.61 -4.89
N ASP A 77 -11.73 7.27 -5.06
CA ASP A 77 -11.78 8.74 -5.03
C ASP A 77 -11.44 9.25 -3.64
N GLY A 78 -10.60 10.27 -3.59
CA GLY A 78 -10.17 10.86 -2.32
C GLY A 78 -9.04 10.14 -1.62
N LEU A 79 -8.42 9.15 -2.25
CA LEU A 79 -7.28 8.42 -1.68
C LEU A 79 -6.10 9.38 -1.46
N VAL A 80 -5.54 9.40 -0.26
CA VAL A 80 -4.36 10.19 0.09
C VAL A 80 -3.24 9.26 0.49
N VAL A 81 -2.16 9.29 -0.26
CA VAL A 81 -0.98 8.46 -0.02
C VAL A 81 0.29 9.29 -0.11
N ARG A 82 1.35 8.79 0.51
CA ARG A 82 2.66 9.41 0.42
C ARG A 82 3.74 8.34 0.27
N SER A 83 4.85 8.74 -0.34
CA SER A 83 6.01 7.88 -0.45
C SER A 83 6.62 7.61 0.93
N LEU A 84 7.32 6.48 1.06
CA LEU A 84 8.00 6.13 2.30
C LEU A 84 9.50 6.31 2.16
N ALA A 85 10.10 6.86 3.23
CA ALA A 85 11.54 6.86 3.43
C ALA A 85 11.81 6.17 4.77
N GLY A 86 11.80 4.83 4.77
CA GLY A 86 11.92 4.04 5.98
C GLY A 86 10.60 3.40 6.41
N VAL A 87 10.27 3.50 7.68
CA VAL A 87 9.08 2.86 8.26
C VAL A 87 7.88 3.80 8.17
N GLY A 88 6.69 3.23 7.99
CA GLY A 88 5.45 4.01 7.98
C GLY A 88 4.98 4.40 9.39
N ASP A 89 4.04 5.33 9.44
CA ASP A 89 3.44 5.80 10.68
C ASP A 89 2.22 4.96 11.05
N LEU A 90 2.13 4.59 12.32
CA LEU A 90 0.95 3.89 12.83
C LEU A 90 -0.22 4.86 12.97
N PRO A 91 -1.48 4.35 12.90
CA PRO A 91 -2.64 5.18 13.16
C PRO A 91 -2.60 5.82 14.54
N ILE A 92 -2.99 7.09 14.61
CA ILE A 92 -2.97 7.85 15.87
C ILE A 92 -4.05 7.34 16.83
N GLN A 93 -5.20 6.94 16.28
CA GLN A 93 -6.30 6.44 17.10
C GLN A 93 -6.20 4.92 17.24
N PRO A 94 -6.44 4.38 18.45
CA PRO A 94 -6.43 2.94 18.64
C PRO A 94 -7.61 2.28 17.90
N ASP A 95 -7.37 1.06 17.45
CA ASP A 95 -8.41 0.27 16.83
C ASP A 95 -9.48 -0.07 17.88
N LYS A 96 -10.73 0.30 17.59
CA LYS A 96 -11.86 0.05 18.48
C LYS A 96 -12.52 -1.30 18.20
N ALA A 97 -12.08 -2.02 17.21
CA ALA A 97 -12.64 -3.32 16.87
C ALA A 97 -12.33 -4.34 17.98
N ARG A 98 -13.29 -5.23 18.24
CA ARG A 98 -13.09 -6.37 19.13
C ARG A 98 -12.90 -7.61 18.28
N TYR A 99 -11.86 -8.37 18.63
CA TYR A 99 -11.51 -9.57 17.87
C TYR A 99 -11.79 -10.80 18.72
N ASP A 100 -12.41 -11.81 18.09
CA ASP A 100 -12.60 -13.10 18.73
C ASP A 100 -11.29 -13.85 18.78
N LYS A 101 -11.05 -14.53 19.90
CA LYS A 101 -9.88 -15.38 20.09
C LYS A 101 -10.27 -16.84 19.92
N THR A 102 -9.56 -17.55 19.09
CA THR A 102 -9.74 -18.98 18.90
C THR A 102 -8.40 -19.68 19.17
N PHE A 103 -8.46 -20.70 20.04
CA PHE A 103 -7.29 -21.49 20.38
C PHE A 103 -7.40 -22.84 19.68
N LYS A 104 -6.40 -23.17 18.87
CA LYS A 104 -6.36 -24.43 18.11
C LYS A 104 -5.00 -25.08 18.24
N HIS A 105 -5.02 -26.40 18.35
CA HIS A 105 -3.81 -27.23 18.29
C HIS A 105 -3.73 -27.88 16.92
N ILE A 106 -2.70 -27.59 16.17
CA ILE A 106 -2.52 -28.10 14.80
C ILE A 106 -1.06 -28.49 14.59
N ASP A 107 -0.83 -29.52 13.79
CA ASP A 107 0.53 -29.98 13.52
C ASP A 107 1.24 -29.09 12.50
N VAL A 108 0.50 -28.57 11.52
CA VAL A 108 1.05 -27.68 10.50
C VAL A 108 0.13 -26.48 10.35
N LEU A 109 0.72 -25.28 10.46
CA LEU A 109 0.00 -24.01 10.24
C LEU A 109 0.58 -23.34 9.00
N VAL A 110 -0.28 -23.07 8.01
CA VAL A 110 0.09 -22.30 6.82
C VAL A 110 -0.50 -20.89 6.94
N ILE A 111 0.38 -19.89 6.90
CA ILE A 111 -0.03 -18.49 6.94
C ILE A 111 0.16 -17.89 5.55
N GLY A 112 -0.94 -17.43 4.94
CA GLY A 112 -0.96 -16.91 3.59
C GLY A 112 -1.40 -17.95 2.57
N ALA A 113 -1.55 -17.52 1.33
CA ALA A 113 -2.01 -18.35 0.22
C ALA A 113 -1.19 -18.10 -1.05
N GLY A 114 0.12 -17.89 -0.87
CA GLY A 114 1.03 -17.72 -1.99
C GLY A 114 1.42 -19.03 -2.65
N THR A 115 2.40 -18.96 -3.56
CA THR A 115 2.84 -20.13 -4.32
C THR A 115 3.48 -21.22 -3.46
N SER A 116 4.03 -20.85 -2.32
CA SER A 116 4.65 -21.80 -1.37
C SER A 116 3.69 -22.31 -0.30
N GLY A 117 2.49 -21.72 -0.22
CA GLY A 117 1.48 -22.10 0.78
C GLY A 117 0.57 -23.22 0.40
#